data_3480b358038b830a12fb4e8ae9ee5714
#
_entry.id   3480b358038b830a12fb4e8ae9ee5714
#
_cell.length_a   1.000
_cell.length_b   1.000
_cell.length_c   1.000
_cell.angle_alpha   90.00
_cell.angle_beta   90.00
_cell.angle_gamma   90.00
#
_symmetry.space_group_name_H-M   'P 1'
#
loop_
_entity.id
_entity.type
_entity.pdbx_description
1 polymer ?
#
loop_
_entity_poly.entity_id
_entity_poly.type
_entity_poly.pdbx_seq_one_letter_code
_entity_poly.pdbx_strand_id
1 'polypeptide(L)'
;MVEVMPFRLGVVEGFFGKTWSWEARRDYAQFLSGNGFTTYLYAPKNDDCFRKHWTEACPQDHLDALASLAGHYRNAGVEFALGLSPFELYRDFSTAGKQALENKIAEINEINPDTLCILFDDMQGAQDNLAAQQLKIMEHVTRASKARQYILCPTYYTDDPVLEKHFGPMPADYLEELGSQLDSRIDIFWTGPKVFSDEFPEDHLSDVSERLYRKPLLWDNYPVNDSKNLTGRLHLKAFENRNPEELKTLAQGHMANPMNQPWLSQLPLFTLGRIYQGSELDAGGLLEEACHVLCPRVLRDQFLEDAPLLQEKGLENFTEDEKAALVARYTPWKEHPMVRELFDWLDGMYDFDPACLT
;
A
#
# COMPACT_ATOMS: atom_id res chain seq x y z
N MET A 1 -23.49 17.03 13.94
CA MET A 1 -23.06 17.01 12.52
C MET A 1 -22.01 15.92 12.43
N VAL A 2 -22.22 14.92 11.60
CA VAL A 2 -21.19 13.93 11.29
C VAL A 2 -20.12 14.70 10.52
N GLU A 3 -18.91 14.78 11.07
CA GLU A 3 -17.76 15.39 10.39
C GLU A 3 -17.48 14.52 9.15
N VAL A 4 -17.73 15.07 7.97
CA VAL A 4 -17.42 14.37 6.72
C VAL A 4 -15.89 14.33 6.62
N MET A 5 -15.30 13.16 6.80
CA MET A 5 -13.85 12.97 6.63
C MET A 5 -13.46 13.35 5.19
N PRO A 6 -12.38 14.13 5.01
CA PRO A 6 -11.90 14.45 3.66
C PRO A 6 -11.46 13.16 2.94
N PHE A 7 -11.62 13.15 1.61
CA PHE A 7 -11.16 12.05 0.76
C PHE A 7 -9.67 11.81 0.98
N ARG A 8 -9.31 10.57 1.32
CA ARG A 8 -7.94 10.19 1.65
C ARG A 8 -7.19 9.77 0.38
N LEU A 9 -6.24 10.57 -0.08
CA LEU A 9 -5.31 10.19 -1.13
C LEU A 9 -3.97 9.81 -0.49
N GLY A 10 -3.49 8.58 -0.70
CA GLY A 10 -2.32 8.13 0.03
C GLY A 10 -1.48 7.07 -0.66
N VAL A 11 -0.43 6.67 0.03
CA VAL A 11 0.46 5.56 -0.33
C VAL A 11 0.46 4.57 0.80
N VAL A 12 0.34 3.28 0.48
CA VAL A 12 0.51 2.18 1.42
C VAL A 12 1.78 1.40 1.07
N GLU A 13 2.82 1.51 1.91
CA GLU A 13 4.01 0.65 1.82
C GLU A 13 3.64 -0.74 2.34
N GLY A 14 2.90 -1.52 1.51
CA GLY A 14 2.25 -2.77 1.89
C GLY A 14 2.69 -3.99 1.09
N PHE A 15 3.87 -3.95 0.51
CA PHE A 15 4.42 -4.98 -0.38
C PHE A 15 5.39 -5.93 0.35
N PHE A 16 5.60 -7.09 -0.26
CA PHE A 16 6.63 -8.06 0.09
C PHE A 16 7.96 -7.74 -0.59
N GLY A 17 9.06 -8.39 -0.17
CA GLY A 17 10.37 -8.27 -0.80
C GLY A 17 11.24 -7.16 -0.19
N LYS A 18 12.13 -6.57 -1.00
CA LYS A 18 13.10 -5.57 -0.52
C LYS A 18 12.39 -4.33 0.01
N THR A 19 12.56 -4.06 1.30
CA THR A 19 11.98 -2.90 1.98
C THR A 19 12.67 -1.60 1.59
N TRP A 20 11.93 -0.51 1.66
CA TRP A 20 12.48 0.84 1.44
C TRP A 20 13.50 1.21 2.52
N SER A 21 14.50 2.00 2.13
CA SER A 21 15.44 2.59 3.10
C SER A 21 14.78 3.69 3.93
N TRP A 22 15.32 3.97 5.12
CA TRP A 22 14.88 5.10 5.93
C TRP A 22 15.06 6.46 5.23
N GLU A 23 16.05 6.58 4.35
CA GLU A 23 16.25 7.76 3.50
C GLU A 23 15.09 7.93 2.53
N ALA A 24 14.76 6.89 1.76
CA ALA A 24 13.64 6.92 0.83
C ALA A 24 12.31 7.25 1.53
N ARG A 25 12.02 6.63 2.68
CA ARG A 25 10.82 6.93 3.46
C ARG A 25 10.74 8.39 3.90
N ARG A 26 11.87 9.01 4.28
CA ARG A 26 11.89 10.44 4.61
C ARG A 26 11.67 11.33 3.39
N ASP A 27 12.31 11.01 2.27
CA ASP A 27 12.16 11.79 1.03
C ASP A 27 10.70 11.77 0.52
N TYR A 28 10.00 10.65 0.74
CA TYR A 28 8.60 10.53 0.37
C TYR A 28 7.68 11.54 1.06
N ALA A 29 7.98 11.99 2.26
CA ALA A 29 7.13 12.97 2.94
C ALA A 29 6.97 14.26 2.14
N GLN A 30 8.06 14.77 1.56
CA GLN A 30 8.04 15.97 0.72
C GLN A 30 7.40 15.69 -0.64
N PHE A 31 7.72 14.54 -1.24
CA PHE A 31 7.10 14.12 -2.50
C PHE A 31 5.57 14.04 -2.37
N LEU A 32 5.06 13.38 -1.35
CA LEU A 32 3.63 13.21 -1.12
C LEU A 32 2.93 14.55 -0.86
N SER A 33 3.48 15.36 0.04
CA SER A 33 2.95 16.70 0.34
C SER A 33 2.89 17.60 -0.91
N GLY A 34 3.95 17.59 -1.73
CA GLY A 34 4.04 18.39 -2.95
C GLY A 34 3.07 17.96 -4.07
N ASN A 35 2.57 16.71 -4.02
CA ASN A 35 1.71 16.13 -5.05
C ASN A 35 0.27 15.87 -4.56
N GLY A 36 -0.16 16.47 -3.44
CA GLY A 36 -1.53 16.43 -2.97
C GLY A 36 -1.92 15.15 -2.23
N PHE A 37 -0.97 14.31 -1.90
CA PHE A 37 -1.22 13.15 -1.04
C PHE A 37 -1.34 13.57 0.41
N THR A 38 -2.27 12.95 1.12
CA THR A 38 -2.61 13.30 2.51
C THR A 38 -2.14 12.26 3.52
N THR A 39 -1.83 11.04 3.09
CA THR A 39 -1.56 9.91 3.99
C THR A 39 -0.43 9.01 3.47
N TYR A 40 0.43 8.60 4.37
CA TYR A 40 1.39 7.51 4.15
C TYR A 40 1.16 6.42 5.20
N LEU A 41 0.93 5.19 4.76
CA LEU A 41 0.78 4.02 5.62
C LEU A 41 2.05 3.17 5.58
N TYR A 42 2.72 3.09 6.72
CA TYR A 42 3.83 2.17 6.94
C TYR A 42 3.30 0.78 7.29
N ALA A 43 3.42 -0.17 6.39
CA ALA A 43 2.95 -1.55 6.57
C ALA A 43 3.78 -2.58 5.80
N PRO A 44 5.14 -2.50 5.77
CA PRO A 44 5.96 -3.45 4.99
C PRO A 44 5.74 -4.87 5.49
N LYS A 45 5.46 -5.80 4.56
CA LYS A 45 5.17 -7.20 4.91
C LYS A 45 6.35 -7.94 5.54
N ASN A 46 7.58 -7.42 5.34
CA ASN A 46 8.81 -7.97 5.92
C ASN A 46 9.23 -7.28 7.23
N ASP A 47 8.38 -6.41 7.79
CA ASP A 47 8.58 -5.93 9.16
C ASP A 47 7.97 -6.92 10.16
N ASP A 48 8.81 -7.83 10.62
CA ASP A 48 8.39 -8.90 11.51
C ASP A 48 7.85 -8.38 12.86
N CYS A 49 8.28 -7.20 13.32
CA CYS A 49 7.79 -6.58 14.55
C CYS A 49 6.28 -6.29 14.51
N PHE A 50 5.74 -6.01 13.33
CA PHE A 50 4.32 -5.67 13.14
C PHE A 50 3.56 -6.73 12.36
N ARG A 51 4.18 -7.91 12.08
CA ARG A 51 3.52 -9.01 11.37
C ARG A 51 3.83 -10.37 12.01
N LYS A 52 4.81 -11.12 11.56
CA LYS A 52 5.04 -12.52 11.97
C LYS A 52 5.42 -12.68 13.44
N HIS A 53 6.25 -11.78 13.94
CA HIS A 53 6.74 -11.75 15.33
C HIS A 53 6.09 -10.64 16.16
N TRP A 54 4.85 -10.24 15.80
CA TRP A 54 4.17 -9.12 16.44
C TRP A 54 3.97 -9.28 17.96
N THR A 55 4.01 -10.50 18.49
CA THR A 55 3.92 -10.77 19.95
C THR A 55 5.22 -10.48 20.70
N GLU A 56 6.34 -10.34 20.00
CA GLU A 56 7.64 -10.01 20.56
C GLU A 56 7.82 -8.49 20.64
N ALA A 57 8.65 -8.03 21.60
CA ALA A 57 8.96 -6.61 21.71
C ALA A 57 9.81 -6.15 20.51
N CYS A 58 9.47 -4.99 19.94
CA CYS A 58 10.31 -4.38 18.92
C CYS A 58 11.62 -3.84 19.52
N PRO A 59 12.74 -3.86 18.78
CA PRO A 59 13.94 -3.14 19.16
C PRO A 59 13.66 -1.64 19.36
N GLN A 60 14.21 -1.04 20.41
CA GLN A 60 13.93 0.36 20.74
C GLN A 60 14.38 1.33 19.65
N ASP A 61 15.51 1.07 19.01
CA ASP A 61 16.02 1.86 17.89
C ASP A 61 15.06 1.86 16.68
N HIS A 62 14.34 0.75 16.47
CA HIS A 62 13.30 0.65 15.43
C HIS A 62 12.09 1.50 15.80
N LEU A 63 11.61 1.44 17.05
CA LEU A 63 10.51 2.29 17.54
C LEU A 63 10.87 3.78 17.44
N ASP A 64 12.10 4.15 17.84
CA ASP A 64 12.60 5.53 17.78
C ASP A 64 12.69 6.03 16.32
N ALA A 65 13.12 5.18 15.39
CA ALA A 65 13.16 5.50 13.97
C ALA A 65 11.76 5.74 13.39
N LEU A 66 10.77 4.92 13.76
CA LEU A 66 9.37 5.11 13.36
C LEU A 66 8.75 6.35 13.99
N ALA A 67 9.00 6.63 15.26
CA ALA A 67 8.52 7.84 15.92
C ALA A 67 9.09 9.11 15.25
N SER A 68 10.39 9.07 14.91
CA SER A 68 11.04 10.14 14.14
C SER A 68 10.41 10.32 12.76
N LEU A 69 10.14 9.22 12.06
CA LEU A 69 9.50 9.23 10.75
C LEU A 69 8.07 9.81 10.84
N ALA A 70 7.28 9.39 11.82
CA ALA A 70 5.94 9.93 12.07
C ALA A 70 5.95 11.45 12.31
N GLY A 71 6.93 11.93 13.08
CA GLY A 71 7.16 13.37 13.27
C GLY A 71 7.51 14.10 11.97
N HIS A 72 8.33 13.45 11.13
CA HIS A 72 8.73 14.02 9.84
C HIS A 72 7.54 14.17 8.87
N TYR A 73 6.67 13.17 8.77
CA TYR A 73 5.45 13.22 7.96
C TYR A 73 4.47 14.30 8.44
N ARG A 74 4.22 14.38 9.75
CA ARG A 74 3.37 15.45 10.32
C ARG A 74 3.91 16.86 10.01
N ASN A 75 5.23 17.04 10.06
CA ASN A 75 5.85 18.33 9.71
C ASN A 75 5.70 18.67 8.22
N ALA A 76 5.60 17.67 7.36
CA ALA A 76 5.30 17.84 5.94
C ALA A 76 3.80 18.03 5.65
N GLY A 77 2.92 17.93 6.66
CA GLY A 77 1.47 18.02 6.49
C GLY A 77 0.84 16.74 5.94
N VAL A 78 1.54 15.61 6.04
CA VAL A 78 1.06 14.28 5.63
C VAL A 78 0.80 13.44 6.87
N GLU A 79 -0.36 12.80 6.94
CA GLU A 79 -0.73 11.87 8.00
C GLU A 79 0.17 10.63 7.98
N PHE A 80 0.69 10.24 9.14
CA PHE A 80 1.44 9.00 9.30
C PHE A 80 0.53 7.92 9.87
N ALA A 81 0.26 6.90 9.06
CA ALA A 81 -0.45 5.70 9.47
C ALA A 81 0.53 4.54 9.68
N LEU A 82 0.22 3.66 10.63
CA LEU A 82 1.00 2.45 10.92
C LEU A 82 0.11 1.21 10.83
N GLY A 83 0.58 0.20 10.11
CA GLY A 83 -0.07 -1.08 9.96
C GLY A 83 0.41 -2.10 11.00
N LEU A 84 -0.52 -2.78 11.64
CA LEU A 84 -0.28 -3.96 12.46
C LEU A 84 -1.02 -5.14 11.84
N SER A 85 -0.29 -6.18 11.42
CA SER A 85 -0.85 -7.48 11.03
C SER A 85 -0.73 -8.42 12.23
N PRO A 86 -1.74 -8.56 13.10
CA PRO A 86 -1.65 -9.46 14.25
C PRO A 86 -1.85 -10.90 13.78
N PHE A 87 -0.79 -11.48 13.20
CA PHE A 87 -0.81 -12.73 12.45
C PHE A 87 -1.50 -13.84 13.24
N GLU A 88 -2.57 -14.39 12.68
CA GLU A 88 -3.39 -15.48 13.22
C GLU A 88 -4.06 -15.23 14.61
N LEU A 89 -4.03 -14.02 15.16
CA LEU A 89 -4.62 -13.69 16.45
C LEU A 89 -6.13 -14.02 16.52
N TYR A 90 -6.85 -13.88 15.41
CA TYR A 90 -8.29 -14.19 15.33
C TYR A 90 -8.61 -15.70 15.57
N ARG A 91 -7.62 -16.59 15.44
CA ARG A 91 -7.79 -18.02 15.73
C ARG A 91 -7.83 -18.32 17.22
N ASP A 92 -7.09 -17.57 18.02
CA ASP A 92 -7.03 -17.71 19.48
C ASP A 92 -6.92 -16.33 20.14
N PHE A 93 -8.04 -15.61 20.21
CA PHE A 93 -8.13 -14.34 20.94
C PHE A 93 -8.38 -14.58 22.44
N SER A 94 -7.51 -15.40 23.04
CA SER A 94 -7.48 -15.74 24.48
C SER A 94 -6.97 -14.57 25.33
N THR A 95 -6.93 -14.78 26.65
CA THR A 95 -6.34 -13.81 27.59
C THR A 95 -4.88 -13.51 27.26
N ALA A 96 -4.11 -14.54 26.85
CA ALA A 96 -2.71 -14.35 26.45
C ALA A 96 -2.59 -13.52 25.16
N GLY A 97 -3.42 -13.81 24.14
CA GLY A 97 -3.47 -13.04 22.90
C GLY A 97 -3.86 -11.58 23.12
N LYS A 98 -4.83 -11.31 24.01
CA LYS A 98 -5.21 -9.95 24.41
C LYS A 98 -4.06 -9.20 25.07
N GLN A 99 -3.35 -9.84 26.01
CA GLN A 99 -2.21 -9.22 26.68
C GLN A 99 -1.06 -8.93 25.69
N ALA A 100 -0.78 -9.85 24.76
CA ALA A 100 0.21 -9.61 23.71
C ALA A 100 -0.18 -8.41 22.83
N LEU A 101 -1.46 -8.31 22.45
CA LEU A 101 -1.96 -7.19 21.67
C LEU A 101 -1.87 -5.86 22.43
N GLU A 102 -2.21 -5.84 23.73
CA GLU A 102 -2.04 -4.65 24.58
C GLU A 102 -0.59 -4.19 24.67
N ASN A 103 0.34 -5.12 24.83
CA ASN A 103 1.77 -4.81 24.85
C ASN A 103 2.23 -4.19 23.52
N LYS A 104 1.83 -4.79 22.40
CA LYS A 104 2.16 -4.24 21.06
C LYS A 104 1.53 -2.87 20.82
N ILE A 105 0.29 -2.66 21.23
CA ILE A 105 -0.36 -1.35 21.12
C ILE A 105 0.33 -0.32 22.01
N ALA A 106 0.87 -0.71 23.17
CA ALA A 106 1.65 0.20 24.01
C ALA A 106 2.92 0.71 23.27
N GLU A 107 3.66 -0.19 22.60
CA GLU A 107 4.79 0.20 21.73
C GLU A 107 4.35 1.11 20.57
N ILE A 108 3.25 0.79 19.90
CA ILE A 108 2.67 1.62 18.83
C ILE A 108 2.28 3.01 19.37
N ASN A 109 1.75 3.08 20.57
CA ASN A 109 1.41 4.37 21.22
C ASN A 109 2.64 5.24 21.48
N GLU A 110 3.85 4.68 21.61
CA GLU A 110 5.11 5.44 21.71
C GLU A 110 5.49 6.06 20.36
N ILE A 111 5.26 5.33 19.25
CA ILE A 111 5.43 5.85 17.89
C ILE A 111 4.45 7.00 17.64
N ASN A 112 3.26 6.95 18.25
CA ASN A 112 2.19 7.92 18.14
C ASN A 112 1.73 8.17 16.70
N PRO A 113 1.28 7.13 15.94
CA PRO A 113 0.73 7.31 14.61
C PRO A 113 -0.60 8.08 14.65
N ASP A 114 -0.93 8.81 13.59
CA ASP A 114 -2.23 9.48 13.46
C ASP A 114 -3.36 8.48 13.24
N THR A 115 -3.08 7.44 12.42
CA THR A 115 -3.98 6.33 12.11
C THR A 115 -3.32 4.99 12.43
N LEU A 116 -4.05 4.07 13.06
CA LEU A 116 -3.66 2.67 13.23
C LEU A 116 -4.48 1.80 12.28
N CYS A 117 -3.79 1.05 11.42
CA CYS A 117 -4.40 0.11 10.50
C CYS A 117 -4.20 -1.33 10.99
N ILE A 118 -5.28 -2.09 11.13
CA ILE A 118 -5.23 -3.52 11.46
C ILE A 118 -5.42 -4.32 10.18
N LEU A 119 -4.45 -5.16 9.88
CA LEU A 119 -4.32 -5.87 8.62
C LEU A 119 -4.55 -7.37 8.86
N PHE A 120 -5.68 -7.90 8.37
CA PHE A 120 -5.99 -9.35 8.40
C PHE A 120 -5.86 -9.99 7.00
N ASP A 121 -5.29 -9.27 6.05
CA ASP A 121 -4.97 -9.76 4.73
C ASP A 121 -3.87 -10.83 4.78
N ASP A 122 -3.84 -11.68 3.77
CA ASP A 122 -2.86 -12.77 3.58
C ASP A 122 -2.82 -13.75 4.76
N MET A 123 -3.99 -14.07 5.32
CA MET A 123 -4.17 -15.02 6.41
C MET A 123 -5.27 -16.02 6.10
N GLN A 124 -5.21 -17.23 6.69
CA GLN A 124 -6.23 -18.25 6.51
C GLN A 124 -7.59 -17.78 7.06
N GLY A 125 -8.63 -17.83 6.23
CA GLY A 125 -9.94 -17.28 6.53
C GLY A 125 -11.08 -18.30 6.78
N ALA A 126 -10.84 -19.59 6.51
CA ALA A 126 -11.87 -20.65 6.58
C ALA A 126 -12.28 -20.98 8.02
N GLN A 127 -12.99 -20.07 8.68
CA GLN A 127 -13.61 -20.31 9.99
C GLN A 127 -14.92 -19.54 10.12
N ASP A 128 -15.98 -20.21 10.62
CA ASP A 128 -17.34 -19.69 10.62
C ASP A 128 -17.56 -18.39 11.42
N ASN A 129 -16.69 -18.07 12.37
CA ASN A 129 -16.81 -16.88 13.21
C ASN A 129 -15.73 -15.82 12.94
N LEU A 130 -15.16 -15.81 11.72
CA LEU A 130 -14.04 -14.93 11.36
C LEU A 130 -14.36 -13.45 11.60
N ALA A 131 -15.50 -12.96 11.08
CA ALA A 131 -15.93 -11.58 11.27
C ALA A 131 -16.06 -11.23 12.76
N ALA A 132 -16.74 -12.07 13.53
CA ALA A 132 -16.92 -11.85 14.97
C ALA A 132 -15.60 -11.80 15.75
N GLN A 133 -14.60 -12.58 15.37
CA GLN A 133 -13.28 -12.52 16.02
C GLN A 133 -12.53 -11.24 15.62
N GLN A 134 -12.53 -10.86 14.35
CA GLN A 134 -11.90 -9.63 13.87
C GLN A 134 -12.55 -8.38 14.51
N LEU A 135 -13.88 -8.37 14.65
CA LEU A 135 -14.62 -7.31 15.37
C LEU A 135 -14.19 -7.18 16.83
N LYS A 136 -14.05 -8.30 17.56
CA LYS A 136 -13.56 -8.29 18.95
C LYS A 136 -12.13 -7.76 19.05
N ILE A 137 -11.27 -8.10 18.10
CA ILE A 137 -9.91 -7.58 18.06
C ILE A 137 -9.94 -6.07 17.81
N MET A 138 -10.72 -5.60 16.83
CA MET A 138 -10.88 -4.17 16.55
C MET A 138 -11.42 -3.38 17.75
N GLU A 139 -12.43 -3.91 18.44
CA GLU A 139 -12.94 -3.30 19.67
C GLU A 139 -11.85 -3.17 20.75
N HIS A 140 -11.01 -4.19 20.89
CA HIS A 140 -9.90 -4.17 21.83
C HIS A 140 -8.81 -3.17 21.44
N VAL A 141 -8.45 -3.12 20.14
CA VAL A 141 -7.49 -2.17 19.58
C VAL A 141 -7.94 -0.73 19.83
N THR A 142 -9.18 -0.40 19.49
CA THR A 142 -9.71 0.97 19.62
C THR A 142 -9.78 1.45 21.07
N ARG A 143 -9.90 0.56 22.04
CA ARG A 143 -9.85 0.90 23.46
C ARG A 143 -8.44 1.14 23.99
N ALA A 144 -7.45 0.39 23.47
CA ALA A 144 -6.07 0.42 23.97
C ALA A 144 -5.18 1.45 23.24
N SER A 145 -5.50 1.76 21.99
CA SER A 145 -4.72 2.64 21.14
C SER A 145 -5.07 4.12 21.37
N LYS A 146 -4.06 5.00 21.21
CA LYS A 146 -4.18 6.47 21.22
C LYS A 146 -4.33 7.07 19.82
N ALA A 147 -4.32 6.26 18.76
CA ALA A 147 -4.52 6.75 17.40
C ALA A 147 -5.87 7.46 17.25
N ARG A 148 -5.93 8.46 16.40
CA ARG A 148 -7.15 9.26 16.20
C ARG A 148 -8.12 8.57 15.25
N GLN A 149 -7.60 7.79 14.32
CA GLN A 149 -8.35 7.10 13.27
C GLN A 149 -7.92 5.65 13.16
N TYR A 150 -8.79 4.85 12.59
CA TYR A 150 -8.56 3.41 12.43
C TYR A 150 -8.95 2.98 11.03
N ILE A 151 -8.20 2.01 10.50
CA ILE A 151 -8.50 1.33 9.25
C ILE A 151 -8.46 -0.18 9.51
N LEU A 152 -9.35 -0.92 8.87
CA LEU A 152 -9.35 -2.36 8.85
C LEU A 152 -9.07 -2.85 7.43
N CYS A 153 -8.11 -3.75 7.24
CA CYS A 153 -8.05 -4.58 6.05
C CYS A 153 -8.62 -5.96 6.40
N PRO A 154 -9.75 -6.38 5.82
CA PRO A 154 -10.34 -7.69 6.09
C PRO A 154 -9.52 -8.81 5.43
N THR A 155 -9.72 -10.06 5.85
CA THR A 155 -9.07 -11.22 5.21
C THR A 155 -9.52 -11.37 3.75
N TYR A 156 -10.80 -11.16 3.48
CA TYR A 156 -11.35 -11.11 2.13
C TYR A 156 -11.56 -9.65 1.73
N TYR A 157 -10.55 -9.09 1.08
CA TYR A 157 -10.45 -7.66 0.71
C TYR A 157 -10.77 -7.40 -0.77
N THR A 158 -11.29 -8.41 -1.48
CA THR A 158 -11.75 -8.36 -2.87
C THR A 158 -12.69 -9.53 -3.14
N ASP A 159 -13.49 -9.43 -4.20
CA ASP A 159 -14.31 -10.54 -4.72
C ASP A 159 -13.52 -11.47 -5.65
N ASP A 160 -12.19 -11.29 -5.80
CA ASP A 160 -11.35 -12.17 -6.60
C ASP A 160 -11.33 -13.59 -6.02
N PRO A 161 -11.75 -14.62 -6.77
CA PRO A 161 -11.75 -16.01 -6.30
C PRO A 161 -10.37 -16.53 -5.86
N VAL A 162 -9.31 -15.80 -6.21
CA VAL A 162 -7.94 -16.16 -5.81
C VAL A 162 -7.78 -16.18 -4.28
N LEU A 163 -8.50 -15.31 -3.54
CA LEU A 163 -8.44 -15.29 -2.08
C LEU A 163 -9.00 -16.58 -1.49
N GLU A 164 -10.17 -17.04 -1.96
CA GLU A 164 -10.74 -18.30 -1.48
C GLU A 164 -9.86 -19.51 -1.81
N LYS A 165 -9.18 -19.47 -2.95
CA LYS A 165 -8.22 -20.52 -3.33
C LYS A 165 -7.03 -20.59 -2.36
N HIS A 166 -6.56 -19.47 -1.84
CA HIS A 166 -5.38 -19.40 -0.96
C HIS A 166 -5.74 -19.48 0.52
N PHE A 167 -6.85 -18.84 0.93
CA PHE A 167 -7.21 -18.66 2.34
C PHE A 167 -8.42 -19.51 2.77
N GLY A 168 -8.98 -20.30 1.85
CA GLY A 168 -10.20 -21.07 2.06
C GLY A 168 -11.47 -20.27 1.76
N PRO A 169 -12.66 -20.91 1.78
CA PRO A 169 -13.90 -20.25 1.42
C PRO A 169 -14.23 -19.09 2.37
N MET A 170 -14.70 -17.98 1.82
CA MET A 170 -15.21 -16.86 2.61
C MET A 170 -16.46 -17.32 3.37
N PRO A 171 -16.54 -17.08 4.69
CA PRO A 171 -17.75 -17.37 5.44
C PRO A 171 -18.95 -16.60 4.88
N ALA A 172 -20.14 -17.21 4.96
CA ALA A 172 -21.38 -16.54 4.56
C ALA A 172 -21.56 -15.25 5.38
N ASP A 173 -22.07 -14.21 4.74
CA ASP A 173 -22.35 -12.90 5.35
C ASP A 173 -21.15 -12.23 6.04
N TYR A 174 -19.89 -12.62 5.68
CA TYR A 174 -18.66 -12.12 6.33
C TYR A 174 -18.52 -10.61 6.23
N LEU A 175 -18.72 -10.04 5.05
CA LEU A 175 -18.58 -8.58 4.82
C LEU A 175 -19.74 -7.82 5.47
N GLU A 176 -20.94 -8.36 5.41
CA GLU A 176 -22.15 -7.78 6.00
C GLU A 176 -22.07 -7.76 7.53
N GLU A 177 -21.56 -8.84 8.13
CA GLU A 177 -21.32 -8.91 9.58
C GLU A 177 -20.26 -7.90 10.00
N LEU A 178 -19.12 -7.86 9.30
CA LEU A 178 -18.07 -6.87 9.54
C LEU A 178 -18.61 -5.44 9.39
N GLY A 179 -19.24 -5.13 8.28
CA GLY A 179 -19.71 -3.79 7.95
C GLY A 179 -20.76 -3.28 8.91
N SER A 180 -21.75 -4.11 9.27
CA SER A 180 -22.85 -3.71 10.14
C SER A 180 -22.46 -3.53 11.62
N GLN A 181 -21.44 -4.26 12.11
CA GLN A 181 -21.05 -4.26 13.52
C GLN A 181 -19.81 -3.43 13.83
N LEU A 182 -18.95 -3.17 12.84
CA LEU A 182 -17.76 -2.32 13.01
C LEU A 182 -18.19 -0.86 13.19
N ASP A 183 -17.55 -0.12 14.10
CA ASP A 183 -17.76 1.33 14.25
C ASP A 183 -17.67 2.04 12.87
N SER A 184 -18.70 2.81 12.55
CA SER A 184 -18.82 3.46 11.22
C SER A 184 -17.70 4.47 10.92
N ARG A 185 -16.90 4.86 11.90
CA ARG A 185 -15.74 5.75 11.76
C ARG A 185 -14.46 5.01 11.34
N ILE A 186 -14.49 3.68 11.31
CA ILE A 186 -13.35 2.85 10.89
C ILE A 186 -13.48 2.59 9.40
N ASP A 187 -12.49 3.01 8.63
CA ASP A 187 -12.44 2.73 7.20
C ASP A 187 -12.12 1.23 6.94
N ILE A 188 -12.64 0.67 5.86
CA ILE A 188 -12.37 -0.71 5.45
C ILE A 188 -11.69 -0.70 4.08
N PHE A 189 -10.51 -1.32 3.99
CA PHE A 189 -9.79 -1.48 2.73
C PHE A 189 -10.48 -2.46 1.77
N TRP A 190 -10.38 -2.14 0.48
CA TRP A 190 -10.89 -2.96 -0.62
C TRP A 190 -10.02 -2.76 -1.87
N THR A 191 -9.62 -3.84 -2.55
CA THR A 191 -8.76 -3.74 -3.73
C THR A 191 -9.53 -3.71 -5.06
N GLY A 192 -10.87 -3.66 -5.00
CA GLY A 192 -11.72 -3.70 -6.20
C GLY A 192 -12.14 -5.12 -6.58
N PRO A 193 -12.55 -5.35 -7.84
CA PRO A 193 -13.01 -6.66 -8.32
C PRO A 193 -11.95 -7.74 -8.25
N LYS A 194 -10.66 -7.35 -8.24
CA LYS A 194 -9.50 -8.26 -8.21
C LYS A 194 -8.48 -7.78 -7.18
N VAL A 195 -7.53 -8.67 -6.85
CA VAL A 195 -6.33 -8.27 -6.07
C VAL A 195 -5.56 -7.19 -6.83
N PHE A 196 -5.39 -7.34 -8.14
CA PHE A 196 -4.82 -6.34 -9.04
C PHE A 196 -5.92 -5.85 -9.99
N SER A 197 -6.62 -4.79 -9.59
CA SER A 197 -7.73 -4.23 -10.37
C SER A 197 -7.24 -3.25 -11.42
N ASP A 198 -7.64 -3.45 -12.68
CA ASP A 198 -7.35 -2.53 -13.77
C ASP A 198 -8.24 -1.26 -13.70
N GLU A 199 -9.41 -1.38 -13.09
CA GLU A 199 -10.43 -0.32 -12.91
C GLU A 199 -11.27 -0.57 -11.65
N PHE A 200 -12.03 0.44 -11.24
CA PHE A 200 -12.97 0.37 -10.11
C PHE A 200 -14.38 0.73 -10.59
N PRO A 201 -15.15 -0.24 -11.13
CA PRO A 201 -16.48 0.01 -11.68
C PRO A 201 -17.47 0.53 -10.63
N GLU A 202 -18.36 1.45 -11.03
CA GLU A 202 -19.38 2.07 -10.15
C GLU A 202 -20.32 1.04 -9.54
N ASP A 203 -20.80 0.09 -10.35
CA ASP A 203 -21.70 -0.98 -9.90
C ASP A 203 -21.05 -1.88 -8.86
N HIS A 204 -19.78 -2.25 -9.06
CA HIS A 204 -19.00 -3.02 -8.09
C HIS A 204 -18.79 -2.26 -6.77
N LEU A 205 -18.36 -0.99 -6.83
CA LEU A 205 -18.15 -0.21 -5.59
C LEU A 205 -19.46 0.08 -4.86
N SER A 206 -20.57 0.20 -5.58
CA SER A 206 -21.91 0.36 -4.98
C SER A 206 -22.34 -0.91 -4.26
N ASP A 207 -22.20 -2.10 -4.88
CA ASP A 207 -22.47 -3.39 -4.25
C ASP A 207 -21.64 -3.59 -2.97
N VAL A 208 -20.33 -3.36 -3.05
CA VAL A 208 -19.43 -3.47 -1.89
C VAL A 208 -19.81 -2.47 -0.79
N SER A 209 -20.21 -1.25 -1.15
CA SER A 209 -20.65 -0.25 -0.18
C SER A 209 -21.92 -0.69 0.57
N GLU A 210 -22.85 -1.36 -0.11
CA GLU A 210 -24.07 -1.93 0.50
C GLU A 210 -23.68 -3.05 1.48
N ARG A 211 -22.82 -3.98 1.09
CA ARG A 211 -22.35 -5.11 1.93
C ARG A 211 -21.55 -4.62 3.14
N LEU A 212 -20.71 -3.61 2.98
CA LEU A 212 -19.88 -3.04 4.06
C LEU A 212 -20.62 -1.98 4.90
N TYR A 213 -21.84 -1.58 4.54
CA TYR A 213 -22.59 -0.47 5.16
C TYR A 213 -21.80 0.84 5.20
N ARG A 214 -20.83 1.01 4.32
CA ARG A 214 -19.98 2.20 4.13
C ARG A 214 -19.23 2.15 2.82
N LYS A 215 -18.80 3.31 2.33
CA LYS A 215 -17.91 3.37 1.18
C LYS A 215 -16.57 2.71 1.53
N PRO A 216 -15.98 1.89 0.65
CA PRO A 216 -14.66 1.31 0.89
C PRO A 216 -13.55 2.36 0.83
N LEU A 217 -12.44 2.12 1.50
CA LEU A 217 -11.16 2.78 1.25
C LEU A 217 -10.40 1.93 0.21
N LEU A 218 -10.08 2.50 -0.94
CA LEU A 218 -9.41 1.73 -1.98
C LEU A 218 -7.94 1.47 -1.64
N TRP A 219 -7.53 0.21 -1.74
CA TRP A 219 -6.13 -0.21 -1.79
C TRP A 219 -5.83 -0.59 -3.24
N ASP A 220 -5.15 0.28 -3.98
CA ASP A 220 -4.83 0.07 -5.38
C ASP A 220 -3.46 -0.60 -5.53
N ASN A 221 -3.46 -1.84 -5.99
CA ASN A 221 -2.24 -2.61 -6.23
C ASN A 221 -1.58 -2.23 -7.57
N TYR A 222 -1.52 -0.94 -7.87
CA TYR A 222 -0.66 -0.33 -8.88
C TYR A 222 0.10 0.85 -8.24
N PRO A 223 1.42 0.97 -8.44
CA PRO A 223 2.30 0.20 -9.32
C PRO A 223 3.04 -0.98 -8.67
N VAL A 224 2.55 -1.58 -7.58
CA VAL A 224 3.26 -2.66 -6.89
C VAL A 224 3.75 -3.75 -7.85
N ASN A 225 4.94 -4.31 -7.58
CA ASN A 225 5.57 -5.33 -8.41
C ASN A 225 6.16 -6.50 -7.59
N ASP A 226 5.55 -6.84 -6.46
CA ASP A 226 6.05 -7.83 -5.50
C ASP A 226 5.62 -9.28 -5.79
N SER A 227 4.69 -9.52 -6.72
CA SER A 227 4.25 -10.86 -7.06
C SER A 227 5.22 -11.57 -8.03
N LYS A 228 5.21 -12.90 -8.04
CA LYS A 228 6.09 -13.73 -8.87
C LYS A 228 6.12 -13.33 -10.35
N ASN A 229 5.00 -12.86 -10.87
CA ASN A 229 4.88 -12.49 -12.29
C ASN A 229 5.20 -11.01 -12.54
N LEU A 230 5.36 -10.20 -11.50
CA LEU A 230 5.53 -8.75 -11.58
C LEU A 230 6.91 -8.26 -11.14
N THR A 231 7.66 -9.00 -10.30
CA THR A 231 8.99 -8.59 -9.82
C THR A 231 9.98 -8.30 -10.94
N GLY A 232 9.83 -8.97 -12.08
CA GLY A 232 10.62 -8.73 -13.30
C GLY A 232 10.16 -7.51 -14.11
N ARG A 233 9.25 -6.65 -13.62
CA ARG A 233 8.72 -5.49 -14.32
C ARG A 233 8.84 -4.23 -13.50
N LEU A 234 9.09 -3.11 -14.18
CA LEU A 234 9.03 -1.77 -13.57
C LEU A 234 7.77 -1.06 -14.08
N HIS A 235 6.81 -0.85 -13.21
CA HIS A 235 5.54 -0.18 -13.53
C HIS A 235 5.73 1.33 -13.54
N LEU A 236 6.23 1.88 -14.64
CA LEU A 236 6.60 3.29 -14.79
C LEU A 236 5.53 4.13 -15.48
N LYS A 237 4.53 3.50 -16.12
CA LYS A 237 3.45 4.20 -16.83
C LYS A 237 2.52 4.93 -15.87
N ALA A 238 1.79 5.88 -16.40
CA ALA A 238 0.77 6.61 -15.65
C ALA A 238 -0.35 5.68 -15.15
N PHE A 239 -1.04 6.09 -14.10
CA PHE A 239 -2.32 5.49 -13.72
C PHE A 239 -3.36 5.71 -14.81
N GLU A 240 -4.11 4.66 -15.15
CA GLU A 240 -5.21 4.67 -16.11
C GLU A 240 -6.48 4.16 -15.44
N ASN A 241 -7.65 4.49 -16.01
CA ASN A 241 -8.97 4.04 -15.54
C ASN A 241 -9.24 4.39 -14.05
N ARG A 242 -8.72 5.52 -13.56
CA ARG A 242 -8.98 6.07 -12.21
C ARG A 242 -9.66 7.42 -12.36
N ASN A 243 -11.00 7.40 -12.49
CA ASN A 243 -11.80 8.63 -12.58
C ASN A 243 -11.94 9.27 -11.19
N PRO A 244 -11.27 10.41 -10.90
CA PRO A 244 -11.28 11.01 -9.58
C PRO A 244 -12.65 11.52 -9.16
N GLU A 245 -13.48 11.98 -10.09
CA GLU A 245 -14.81 12.52 -9.78
C GLU A 245 -15.76 11.40 -9.33
N GLU A 246 -15.71 10.24 -9.99
CA GLU A 246 -16.46 9.06 -9.59
C GLU A 246 -15.94 8.48 -8.27
N LEU A 247 -14.61 8.27 -8.18
CA LEU A 247 -14.01 7.64 -6.99
C LEU A 247 -14.21 8.47 -5.72
N LYS A 248 -14.19 9.82 -5.79
CA LYS A 248 -14.53 10.67 -4.64
C LYS A 248 -15.99 10.48 -4.17
N THR A 249 -16.89 10.05 -5.05
CA THR A 249 -18.29 9.79 -4.69
C THR A 249 -18.53 8.38 -4.19
N LEU A 250 -17.71 7.41 -4.61
CA LEU A 250 -17.92 5.97 -4.39
C LEU A 250 -17.00 5.38 -3.29
N ALA A 251 -15.91 6.06 -2.94
CA ALA A 251 -14.92 5.59 -1.97
C ALA A 251 -14.62 6.64 -0.89
N GLN A 252 -14.05 6.20 0.24
CA GLN A 252 -13.54 7.08 1.31
C GLN A 252 -12.15 7.65 0.97
N GLY A 253 -11.44 7.00 0.07
CA GLY A 253 -10.10 7.41 -0.35
C GLY A 253 -9.49 6.42 -1.33
N HIS A 254 -8.28 6.73 -1.77
CA HIS A 254 -7.50 5.94 -2.71
C HIS A 254 -6.05 5.87 -2.21
N MET A 255 -5.60 4.68 -1.83
CA MET A 255 -4.27 4.39 -1.32
C MET A 255 -3.54 3.51 -2.32
N ALA A 256 -2.51 4.03 -2.98
CA ALA A 256 -1.71 3.26 -3.94
C ALA A 256 -0.61 2.46 -3.24
N ASN A 257 -0.45 1.19 -3.63
CA ASN A 257 0.64 0.33 -3.18
C ASN A 257 1.80 0.41 -4.19
N PRO A 258 2.96 1.00 -3.80
CA PRO A 258 4.07 1.27 -4.72
C PRO A 258 4.93 0.03 -4.98
N MET A 259 5.89 0.14 -5.91
CA MET A 259 6.91 -0.88 -6.13
C MET A 259 7.93 -0.94 -4.98
N ASN A 260 8.71 -2.03 -4.94
CA ASN A 260 9.91 -2.14 -4.09
C ASN A 260 10.95 -1.03 -4.36
N GLN A 261 10.88 -0.36 -5.51
CA GLN A 261 11.73 0.73 -5.97
C GLN A 261 11.07 2.09 -5.63
N PRO A 262 11.42 2.73 -4.48
CA PRO A 262 10.76 3.95 -4.04
C PRO A 262 10.88 5.11 -5.03
N TRP A 263 12.07 5.40 -5.54
CA TRP A 263 12.24 6.55 -6.42
C TRP A 263 11.63 6.34 -7.81
N LEU A 264 11.71 5.13 -8.37
CA LEU A 264 11.02 4.81 -9.63
C LEU A 264 9.50 4.85 -9.47
N SER A 265 8.97 4.48 -8.31
CA SER A 265 7.54 4.58 -7.99
C SER A 265 7.02 6.03 -7.98
N GLN A 266 7.89 7.01 -7.82
CA GLN A 266 7.47 8.41 -7.88
C GLN A 266 6.91 8.80 -9.26
N LEU A 267 7.34 8.15 -10.35
CA LEU A 267 6.80 8.44 -11.69
C LEU A 267 5.30 8.17 -11.78
N PRO A 268 4.80 6.93 -11.58
CA PRO A 268 3.36 6.68 -11.60
C PRO A 268 2.61 7.40 -10.48
N LEU A 269 3.16 7.49 -9.26
CA LEU A 269 2.48 8.17 -8.15
C LEU A 269 2.31 9.68 -8.42
N PHE A 270 3.26 10.34 -9.07
CA PHE A 270 3.10 11.71 -9.53
C PHE A 270 1.85 11.85 -10.41
N THR A 271 1.67 10.92 -11.35
CA THR A 271 0.51 10.95 -12.26
C THR A 271 -0.81 10.78 -11.51
N LEU A 272 -0.87 9.92 -10.48
CA LEU A 272 -2.03 9.77 -9.63
C LEU A 272 -2.37 11.09 -8.91
N GLY A 273 -1.36 11.75 -8.32
CA GLY A 273 -1.55 13.07 -7.70
C GLY A 273 -2.11 14.10 -8.70
N ARG A 274 -1.59 14.13 -9.93
CA ARG A 274 -2.08 15.04 -10.99
C ARG A 274 -3.51 14.74 -11.43
N ILE A 275 -3.89 13.47 -11.52
CA ILE A 275 -5.27 13.05 -11.79
C ILE A 275 -6.22 13.63 -10.72
N TYR A 276 -5.89 13.47 -9.45
CA TYR A 276 -6.72 13.98 -8.34
C TYR A 276 -6.68 15.51 -8.19
N GLN A 277 -5.69 16.18 -8.77
CA GLN A 277 -5.62 17.64 -8.89
C GLN A 277 -6.38 18.17 -10.11
N GLY A 278 -7.02 17.30 -10.89
CA GLY A 278 -7.86 17.69 -12.03
C GLY A 278 -7.08 17.91 -13.34
N SER A 279 -5.93 17.23 -13.52
CA SER A 279 -5.24 17.26 -14.82
C SER A 279 -6.10 16.65 -15.93
N GLU A 280 -6.15 17.31 -17.07
CA GLU A 280 -6.83 16.85 -18.29
C GLU A 280 -5.89 16.13 -19.27
N LEU A 281 -4.62 15.93 -18.91
CA LEU A 281 -3.65 15.22 -19.73
C LEU A 281 -4.01 13.73 -19.83
N ASP A 282 -3.77 13.14 -20.97
CA ASP A 282 -3.82 11.69 -21.15
C ASP A 282 -2.63 10.99 -20.44
N ALA A 283 -2.62 9.66 -20.42
CA ALA A 283 -1.59 8.88 -19.76
C ALA A 283 -0.17 9.21 -20.24
N GLY A 284 0.00 9.45 -21.53
CA GLY A 284 1.29 9.84 -22.13
C GLY A 284 1.76 11.21 -21.65
N GLY A 285 0.87 12.19 -21.67
CA GLY A 285 1.15 13.56 -21.19
C GLY A 285 1.41 13.61 -19.69
N LEU A 286 0.71 12.79 -18.88
CA LEU A 286 0.96 12.67 -17.45
C LEU A 286 2.34 12.08 -17.16
N LEU A 287 2.76 11.04 -17.88
CA LEU A 287 4.11 10.46 -17.74
C LEU A 287 5.18 11.44 -18.19
N GLU A 288 4.95 12.19 -19.27
CA GLU A 288 5.88 13.24 -19.75
C GLU A 288 6.03 14.32 -18.67
N GLU A 289 4.95 14.79 -18.06
CA GLU A 289 5.00 15.76 -16.96
C GLU A 289 5.75 15.20 -15.75
N ALA A 290 5.49 13.94 -15.34
CA ALA A 290 6.19 13.28 -14.24
C ALA A 290 7.71 13.24 -14.49
N CYS A 291 8.12 12.77 -15.66
CA CYS A 291 9.52 12.73 -16.04
C CYS A 291 10.14 14.13 -16.14
N HIS A 292 9.37 15.15 -16.57
CA HIS A 292 9.85 16.54 -16.64
C HIS A 292 10.14 17.12 -15.26
N VAL A 293 9.30 16.82 -14.29
CA VAL A 293 9.43 17.35 -12.92
C VAL A 293 10.47 16.59 -12.10
N LEU A 294 10.54 15.26 -12.26
CA LEU A 294 11.34 14.40 -11.40
C LEU A 294 12.75 14.09 -11.96
N CYS A 295 13.01 14.33 -13.24
CA CYS A 295 14.25 13.95 -13.88
C CYS A 295 14.96 15.11 -14.58
N PRO A 296 16.31 15.13 -14.61
CA PRO A 296 17.04 15.99 -15.53
C PRO A 296 16.68 15.69 -17.00
N ARG A 297 16.75 16.71 -17.87
CA ARG A 297 16.23 16.64 -19.25
C ARG A 297 16.63 15.38 -20.03
N VAL A 298 17.91 15.02 -20.03
CA VAL A 298 18.38 13.85 -20.80
C VAL A 298 17.88 12.54 -20.20
N LEU A 299 17.86 12.42 -18.88
CA LEU A 299 17.33 11.25 -18.17
C LEU A 299 15.83 11.10 -18.40
N ARG A 300 15.09 12.22 -18.43
CA ARG A 300 13.66 12.27 -18.78
C ARG A 300 13.41 11.60 -20.13
N ASP A 301 14.12 12.06 -21.18
CA ASP A 301 13.92 11.58 -22.54
C ASP A 301 14.22 10.07 -22.65
N GLN A 302 15.20 9.58 -21.87
CA GLN A 302 15.51 8.14 -21.78
C GLN A 302 14.39 7.33 -21.09
N PHE A 303 13.86 7.78 -19.94
CA PHE A 303 12.77 7.08 -19.28
C PHE A 303 11.49 7.07 -20.11
N LEU A 304 11.16 8.15 -20.80
CA LEU A 304 9.99 8.19 -21.69
C LEU A 304 10.09 7.16 -22.82
N GLU A 305 11.28 6.99 -23.38
CA GLU A 305 11.53 6.00 -24.45
C GLU A 305 11.50 4.56 -23.90
N ASP A 306 12.07 4.30 -22.71
CA ASP A 306 12.28 2.95 -22.19
C ASP A 306 11.15 2.46 -21.29
N ALA A 307 10.28 3.33 -20.73
CA ALA A 307 9.21 2.94 -19.81
C ALA A 307 8.30 1.82 -20.34
N PRO A 308 7.85 1.84 -21.63
CA PRO A 308 7.07 0.74 -22.17
C PRO A 308 7.83 -0.59 -22.16
N LEU A 309 9.11 -0.57 -22.52
CA LEU A 309 9.96 -1.76 -22.56
C LEU A 309 10.17 -2.35 -21.15
N LEU A 310 10.50 -1.49 -20.18
CA LEU A 310 10.77 -1.87 -18.79
C LEU A 310 9.52 -2.44 -18.09
N GLN A 311 8.33 -1.97 -18.47
CA GLN A 311 7.07 -2.45 -17.92
C GLN A 311 6.57 -3.74 -18.59
N GLU A 312 6.76 -3.90 -19.89
CA GLU A 312 6.09 -4.96 -20.66
C GLU A 312 6.95 -6.20 -20.83
N LYS A 313 8.28 -6.04 -21.04
CA LYS A 313 9.14 -7.14 -21.46
C LYS A 313 9.39 -8.18 -20.36
N GLY A 314 9.54 -7.76 -19.12
CA GLY A 314 10.00 -8.61 -18.02
C GLY A 314 11.53 -8.87 -18.06
N LEU A 315 12.17 -8.81 -16.89
CA LEU A 315 13.63 -8.91 -16.74
C LEU A 315 14.18 -10.25 -17.28
N GLU A 316 13.42 -11.32 -17.12
CA GLU A 316 13.76 -12.68 -17.57
C GLU A 316 13.83 -12.81 -19.09
N ASN A 317 13.26 -11.85 -19.83
CA ASN A 317 13.25 -11.85 -21.29
C ASN A 317 14.32 -10.92 -21.90
N PHE A 318 15.08 -10.19 -21.06
CA PHE A 318 16.20 -9.37 -21.55
C PHE A 318 17.42 -10.24 -21.83
N THR A 319 18.01 -10.07 -23.01
CA THR A 319 19.34 -10.62 -23.32
C THR A 319 20.43 -9.83 -22.57
N GLU A 320 21.60 -10.45 -22.38
CA GLU A 320 22.74 -9.78 -21.74
C GLU A 320 23.20 -8.53 -22.53
N ASP A 321 23.10 -8.58 -23.87
CA ASP A 321 23.43 -7.41 -24.71
C ASP A 321 22.42 -6.25 -24.49
N GLU A 322 21.14 -6.54 -24.33
CA GLU A 322 20.12 -5.52 -24.03
C GLU A 322 20.29 -4.93 -22.65
N LYS A 323 20.58 -5.76 -21.63
CA LYS A 323 20.92 -5.27 -20.28
C LYS A 323 22.16 -4.37 -20.32
N ALA A 324 23.22 -4.81 -21.02
CA ALA A 324 24.45 -4.02 -21.18
C ALA A 324 24.18 -2.69 -21.89
N ALA A 325 23.30 -2.67 -22.90
CA ALA A 325 22.91 -1.44 -23.61
C ALA A 325 22.15 -0.47 -22.68
N LEU A 326 21.22 -0.97 -21.85
CA LEU A 326 20.54 -0.15 -20.84
C LEU A 326 21.53 0.40 -19.82
N VAL A 327 22.42 -0.42 -19.28
CA VAL A 327 23.45 0.02 -18.33
C VAL A 327 24.33 1.11 -18.96
N ALA A 328 24.81 0.92 -20.18
CA ALA A 328 25.63 1.93 -20.88
C ALA A 328 24.87 3.25 -21.07
N ARG A 329 23.57 3.17 -21.44
CA ARG A 329 22.69 4.33 -21.67
C ARG A 329 22.48 5.15 -20.39
N TYR A 330 22.28 4.49 -19.25
CA TYR A 330 22.01 5.16 -17.97
C TYR A 330 23.24 5.45 -17.12
N THR A 331 24.42 4.92 -17.46
CA THR A 331 25.69 5.14 -16.71
C THR A 331 26.01 6.62 -16.43
N PRO A 332 25.76 7.60 -17.34
CA PRO A 332 25.99 9.02 -17.03
C PRO A 332 25.20 9.52 -15.80
N TRP A 333 24.13 8.84 -15.42
CA TRP A 333 23.21 9.19 -14.33
C TRP A 333 23.27 8.21 -13.16
N LYS A 334 24.31 7.39 -13.04
CA LYS A 334 24.43 6.33 -12.04
C LYS A 334 24.28 6.79 -10.58
N GLU A 335 24.50 8.08 -10.30
CA GLU A 335 24.30 8.66 -8.96
C GLU A 335 22.84 9.10 -8.72
N HIS A 336 22.01 9.15 -9.75
CA HIS A 336 20.60 9.47 -9.60
C HIS A 336 19.83 8.30 -8.94
N PRO A 337 19.01 8.54 -7.91
CA PRO A 337 18.34 7.46 -7.17
C PRO A 337 17.55 6.50 -8.05
N MET A 338 16.77 7.00 -9.00
CA MET A 338 16.01 6.16 -9.94
C MET A 338 16.91 5.26 -10.79
N VAL A 339 18.10 5.74 -11.16
CA VAL A 339 19.03 4.97 -11.99
C VAL A 339 19.75 3.91 -11.16
N ARG A 340 20.04 4.18 -9.89
CA ARG A 340 20.55 3.16 -8.98
C ARG A 340 19.54 2.02 -8.82
N GLU A 341 18.25 2.34 -8.67
CA GLU A 341 17.19 1.32 -8.61
C GLU A 341 17.03 0.54 -9.90
N LEU A 342 17.15 1.21 -11.06
CA LEU A 342 17.16 0.53 -12.36
C LEU A 342 18.32 -0.47 -12.46
N PHE A 343 19.52 -0.09 -12.02
CA PHE A 343 20.69 -0.99 -12.03
C PHE A 343 20.51 -2.15 -11.03
N ASP A 344 20.08 -1.86 -9.80
CA ASP A 344 19.75 -2.89 -8.82
C ASP A 344 18.71 -3.89 -9.36
N TRP A 345 17.71 -3.40 -10.11
CA TRP A 345 16.70 -4.26 -10.73
C TRP A 345 17.29 -5.10 -11.87
N LEU A 346 18.12 -4.53 -12.74
CA LEU A 346 18.81 -5.26 -13.81
C LEU A 346 19.73 -6.36 -13.23
N ASP A 347 20.29 -6.15 -12.05
CA ASP A 347 21.15 -7.10 -11.31
C ASP A 347 20.34 -8.13 -10.47
N GLY A 348 19.00 -8.11 -10.55
CA GLY A 348 18.13 -9.07 -9.83
C GLY A 348 18.02 -8.82 -8.32
N MET A 349 18.30 -7.60 -7.83
CA MET A 349 18.24 -7.27 -6.40
C MET A 349 16.82 -7.19 -5.81
N TYR A 350 15.79 -7.35 -6.66
CA TYR A 350 14.37 -7.29 -6.30
C TYR A 350 13.67 -8.61 -6.65
N ASP A 351 14.31 -9.73 -6.35
CA ASP A 351 13.75 -11.04 -6.58
C ASP A 351 12.46 -11.27 -5.78
N PHE A 352 11.61 -12.14 -6.32
CA PHE A 352 10.37 -12.53 -5.69
C PHE A 352 10.61 -13.13 -4.29
N ASP A 353 9.90 -12.60 -3.28
CA ASP A 353 9.89 -13.15 -1.93
C ASP A 353 8.83 -14.26 -1.81
N PRO A 354 9.21 -15.54 -1.58
CA PRO A 354 8.23 -16.60 -1.41
C PRO A 354 7.25 -16.39 -0.24
N ALA A 355 7.54 -15.52 0.71
CA ALA A 355 6.63 -15.17 1.80
C ALA A 355 5.32 -14.50 1.31
N CYS A 356 5.32 -13.97 0.07
CA CYS A 356 4.12 -13.47 -0.60
C CYS A 356 3.05 -14.56 -0.84
N LEU A 357 3.42 -15.85 -0.76
CA LEU A 357 2.51 -16.99 -0.99
C LEU A 357 1.98 -17.63 0.31
N THR A 358 2.37 -17.13 1.45
CA THR A 358 2.01 -17.67 2.78
C THR A 358 1.12 -16.68 3.55
#